data_77500855a8967a4b6cee7d4f91a4f47c
#
_entry.id   77500855a8967a4b6cee7d4f91a4f47c
#
_cell.length_a   1.000
_cell.length_b   1.000
_cell.length_c   1.000
_cell.angle_alpha   90.00
_cell.angle_beta   90.00
_cell.angle_gamma   90.00
#
_symmetry.space_group_name_H-M   'P 1'
#
loop_
_entity.id
_entity.type
_entity.pdbx_description
1 polymer ?
#
loop_
_entity_poly.entity_id
_entity_poly.type
_entity_poly.pdbx_seq_one_letter_code
_entity_poly.pdbx_strand_id
1 'polypeptide(L)'
;LKGIHEKLGKYAHDVVTCNPPYFKVNPDSNLNKNDYLTIARHEVLATLDDVVKEASLLLKQGGRFAMVHRPDRLIDIIETFRKYKIEPKRMRLVYPRINREANVLLIEGIKGGNPGNLRIENPLFVYENEKSLNYSQEILDLFMLGKKE
;
A
#
# COMPACT_ATOMS: atom_id res chain seq x y z
N LEU A 1 -3.77 13.49 7.28
CA LEU A 1 -3.50 13.16 5.88
C LEU A 1 -4.37 13.95 4.90
N LYS A 2 -5.66 14.14 5.22
CA LYS A 2 -6.58 14.91 4.38
C LYS A 2 -6.07 16.35 4.18
N GLY A 3 -6.04 16.81 2.93
CA GLY A 3 -5.57 18.13 2.56
C GLY A 3 -4.05 18.31 2.57
N ILE A 4 -3.27 17.25 2.67
CA ILE A 4 -1.79 17.36 2.64
C ILE A 4 -1.28 17.97 1.34
N HIS A 5 -2.00 17.78 0.24
CA HIS A 5 -1.69 18.38 -1.05
C HIS A 5 -1.71 19.91 -1.03
N GLU A 6 -2.49 20.54 -0.12
CA GLU A 6 -2.50 22.01 0.04
C GLU A 6 -1.18 22.53 0.59
N LYS A 7 -0.50 21.72 1.41
CA LYS A 7 0.80 22.06 2.02
C LYS A 7 1.98 21.69 1.12
N LEU A 8 1.90 20.56 0.42
CA LEU A 8 2.99 20.01 -0.38
C LEU A 8 2.92 20.36 -1.87
N GLY A 9 1.85 20.98 -2.30
CA GLY A 9 1.61 21.34 -3.70
C GLY A 9 0.86 20.27 -4.48
N LYS A 10 -0.15 20.68 -5.23
CA LYS A 10 -0.88 19.80 -6.17
C LYS A 10 -0.05 19.52 -7.40
N TYR A 11 -0.11 18.28 -7.87
CA TYR A 11 0.50 17.85 -9.12
C TYR A 11 2.00 18.19 -9.24
N ALA A 12 2.69 18.13 -8.10
CA ALA A 12 4.08 18.58 -7.96
C ALA A 12 5.09 17.43 -7.81
N HIS A 13 4.62 16.21 -7.56
CA HIS A 13 5.48 15.08 -7.21
C HIS A 13 5.51 14.00 -8.29
N ASP A 14 6.69 13.42 -8.51
CA ASP A 14 6.90 12.31 -9.44
C ASP A 14 6.55 10.96 -8.81
N VAL A 15 6.75 10.83 -7.50
CA VAL A 15 6.53 9.59 -6.75
C VAL A 15 5.88 9.91 -5.41
N VAL A 16 4.86 9.12 -5.08
CA VAL A 16 4.25 9.10 -3.75
C VAL A 16 4.24 7.66 -3.26
N THR A 17 4.65 7.44 -2.02
CA THR A 17 4.59 6.13 -1.37
C THR A 17 3.76 6.19 -0.10
N CYS A 18 3.07 5.10 0.23
CA CYS A 18 2.28 5.02 1.44
C CYS A 18 2.29 3.61 2.04
N ASN A 19 2.45 3.56 3.34
CA ASN A 19 2.19 2.37 4.15
C ASN A 19 1.05 2.70 5.13
N PRO A 20 -0.22 2.65 4.67
CA PRO A 20 -1.35 3.06 5.49
C PRO A 20 -1.65 2.02 6.58
N PRO A 21 -2.30 2.42 7.68
CA PRO A 21 -2.80 1.48 8.67
C PRO A 21 -3.90 0.59 8.05
N TYR A 22 -3.84 -0.73 8.30
CA TYR A 22 -4.69 -1.75 7.63
C TYR A 22 -6.04 -1.99 8.31
N PHE A 23 -6.64 -1.02 8.93
CA PHE A 23 -7.88 -1.22 9.64
C PHE A 23 -9.09 -1.16 8.70
N LYS A 24 -9.91 -2.22 8.68
CA LYS A 24 -11.29 -2.13 8.22
C LYS A 24 -12.08 -1.35 9.27
N VAL A 25 -12.69 -0.26 8.90
CA VAL A 25 -13.82 0.27 9.66
C VAL A 25 -15.00 -0.64 9.32
N ASN A 26 -15.27 -1.64 10.16
CA ASN A 26 -16.53 -2.37 10.08
C ASN A 26 -17.63 -1.46 10.64
N PRO A 27 -18.67 -1.10 9.85
CA PRO A 27 -19.80 -0.34 10.36
C PRO A 27 -20.53 -1.05 11.50
N ASP A 28 -20.41 -2.39 11.59
CA ASP A 28 -21.08 -3.25 12.55
C ASP A 28 -20.24 -3.65 13.77
N SER A 29 -19.03 -3.09 13.93
CA SER A 29 -18.27 -3.33 15.16
C SER A 29 -18.94 -2.58 16.30
N ASN A 30 -19.63 -3.34 17.15
CA ASN A 30 -20.16 -2.84 18.43
C ASN A 30 -19.07 -2.03 19.14
N LEU A 31 -19.30 -0.73 19.22
CA LEU A 31 -18.46 0.23 19.92
C LEU A 31 -18.42 -0.14 21.41
N ASN A 32 -17.39 -0.87 21.80
CA ASN A 32 -17.11 -1.09 23.22
C ASN A 32 -16.60 0.20 23.85
N LYS A 33 -17.01 0.43 25.10
CA LYS A 33 -16.92 1.63 25.93
C LYS A 33 -15.52 2.26 26.17
N ASN A 34 -14.58 2.08 25.29
CA ASN A 34 -13.34 2.86 25.25
C ASN A 34 -13.39 3.87 24.08
N ASP A 35 -14.46 4.69 24.08
CA ASP A 35 -14.81 5.61 23.00
C ASP A 35 -13.73 6.63 22.66
N TYR A 36 -12.90 7.03 23.61
CA TYR A 36 -11.81 7.98 23.36
C TYR A 36 -10.73 7.43 22.43
N LEU A 37 -10.36 6.15 22.59
CA LEU A 37 -9.38 5.50 21.72
C LEU A 37 -9.98 5.19 20.34
N THR A 38 -11.27 4.94 20.27
CA THR A 38 -11.99 4.68 19.03
C THR A 38 -12.19 5.95 18.25
N ILE A 39 -12.58 7.07 18.90
CA ILE A 39 -12.72 8.40 18.30
C ILE A 39 -11.38 8.91 17.81
N ALA A 40 -10.33 8.82 18.61
CA ALA A 40 -8.96 9.18 18.20
C ALA A 40 -8.46 8.33 17.03
N ARG A 41 -8.84 7.06 16.95
CA ARG A 41 -8.55 6.19 15.81
C ARG A 41 -9.37 6.56 14.57
N HIS A 42 -10.63 6.95 14.71
CA HIS A 42 -11.48 7.40 13.59
C HIS A 42 -11.08 8.77 13.05
N GLU A 43 -10.62 9.69 13.89
CA GLU A 43 -10.14 11.00 13.45
C GLU A 43 -8.73 10.97 12.83
N VAL A 44 -7.91 9.99 13.22
CA VAL A 44 -6.52 9.86 12.76
C VAL A 44 -6.38 8.89 11.58
N LEU A 45 -7.33 7.97 11.39
CA LEU A 45 -7.23 6.93 10.36
C LEU A 45 -7.77 7.44 9.02
N ALA A 46 -6.86 7.74 8.10
CA ALA A 46 -7.20 7.92 6.70
C ALA A 46 -7.76 6.61 6.13
N THR A 47 -8.89 6.69 5.46
CA THR A 47 -9.43 5.56 4.71
C THR A 47 -8.58 5.27 3.47
N LEU A 48 -8.74 4.10 2.86
CA LEU A 48 -8.12 3.79 1.57
C LEU A 48 -8.46 4.86 0.52
N ASP A 49 -9.71 5.30 0.48
CA ASP A 49 -10.18 6.35 -0.42
C ASP A 49 -9.44 7.68 -0.20
N ASP A 50 -9.28 8.10 1.05
CA ASP A 50 -8.52 9.30 1.41
C ASP A 50 -7.06 9.22 0.98
N VAL A 51 -6.40 8.08 1.21
CA VAL A 51 -4.98 7.87 0.85
C VAL A 51 -4.78 7.98 -0.64
N VAL A 52 -5.58 7.26 -1.43
CA VAL A 52 -5.43 7.23 -2.89
C VAL A 52 -5.81 8.57 -3.51
N LYS A 53 -6.85 9.22 -2.99
CA LYS A 53 -7.25 10.57 -3.40
C LYS A 53 -6.11 11.58 -3.21
N GLU A 54 -5.53 11.63 -2.01
CA GLU A 54 -4.42 12.54 -1.71
C GLU A 54 -3.18 12.23 -2.57
N ALA A 55 -2.85 10.95 -2.76
CA ALA A 55 -1.77 10.56 -3.65
C ALA A 55 -2.00 11.05 -5.08
N SER A 56 -3.22 10.91 -5.60
CA SER A 56 -3.57 11.42 -6.93
C SER A 56 -3.45 12.93 -7.03
N LEU A 57 -3.81 13.68 -6.00
CA LEU A 57 -3.68 15.13 -5.98
C LEU A 57 -2.23 15.61 -5.87
N LEU A 58 -1.37 14.84 -5.23
CA LEU A 58 0.06 15.14 -5.12
C LEU A 58 0.83 14.86 -6.42
N LEU A 59 0.43 13.81 -7.14
CA LEU A 59 1.17 13.32 -8.30
C LEU A 59 0.95 14.17 -9.54
N LYS A 60 2.04 14.38 -10.29
CA LYS A 60 1.99 14.78 -11.69
C LYS A 60 1.33 13.71 -12.55
N GLN A 61 0.85 14.10 -13.72
CA GLN A 61 0.48 13.15 -14.77
C GLN A 61 1.69 12.27 -15.11
N GLY A 62 1.50 10.94 -15.16
CA GLY A 62 2.59 9.98 -15.33
C GLY A 62 3.38 9.66 -14.06
N GLY A 63 3.08 10.33 -12.95
CA GLY A 63 3.68 10.06 -11.65
C GLY A 63 3.28 8.71 -11.08
N ARG A 64 4.07 8.17 -10.17
CA ARG A 64 3.92 6.82 -9.60
C ARG A 64 3.41 6.86 -8.17
N PHE A 65 2.43 6.04 -7.88
CA PHE A 65 1.97 5.76 -6.54
C PHE A 65 2.27 4.32 -6.15
N ALA A 66 3.06 4.13 -5.11
CA ALA A 66 3.35 2.81 -4.57
C ALA A 66 2.79 2.67 -3.15
N MET A 67 2.13 1.54 -2.88
CA MET A 67 1.48 1.30 -1.61
C MET A 67 1.75 -0.13 -1.12
N VAL A 68 1.94 -0.24 0.19
CA VAL A 68 1.94 -1.52 0.91
C VAL A 68 0.56 -1.73 1.51
N HIS A 69 -0.03 -2.90 1.33
CA HIS A 69 -1.34 -3.21 1.90
C HIS A 69 -1.51 -4.72 2.14
N ARG A 70 -2.70 -5.11 2.59
CA ARG A 70 -3.08 -6.51 2.74
C ARG A 70 -3.64 -7.06 1.42
N PRO A 71 -3.32 -8.31 1.05
CA PRO A 71 -3.81 -8.92 -0.20
C PRO A 71 -5.33 -9.05 -0.26
N ASP A 72 -6.01 -9.24 0.88
CA ASP A 72 -7.47 -9.36 0.95
C ASP A 72 -8.23 -8.08 0.55
N ARG A 73 -7.51 -6.97 0.41
CA ARG A 73 -8.06 -5.68 -0.04
C ARG A 73 -7.75 -5.37 -1.51
N LEU A 74 -7.21 -6.34 -2.26
CA LEU A 74 -6.73 -6.11 -3.62
C LEU A 74 -7.83 -5.52 -4.54
N ILE A 75 -9.04 -6.04 -4.49
CA ILE A 75 -10.13 -5.56 -5.34
C ILE A 75 -10.50 -4.13 -4.98
N ASP A 76 -10.70 -3.83 -3.69
CA ASP A 76 -10.99 -2.47 -3.22
C ASP A 76 -9.87 -1.48 -3.64
N ILE A 77 -8.61 -1.93 -3.59
CA ILE A 77 -7.45 -1.13 -3.96
C ILE A 77 -7.46 -0.82 -5.45
N ILE A 78 -7.70 -1.81 -6.30
CA ILE A 78 -7.77 -1.62 -7.76
C ILE A 78 -8.89 -0.66 -8.13
N GLU A 79 -10.08 -0.85 -7.55
CA GLU A 79 -11.23 0.02 -7.79
C GLU A 79 -10.95 1.46 -7.35
N THR A 80 -10.34 1.63 -6.16
CA THR A 80 -10.00 2.96 -5.63
C THR A 80 -8.91 3.63 -6.45
N PHE A 81 -7.88 2.91 -6.88
CA PHE A 81 -6.84 3.42 -7.78
C PHE A 81 -7.47 3.97 -9.06
N ARG A 82 -8.32 3.17 -9.71
CA ARG A 82 -9.00 3.58 -10.96
C ARG A 82 -9.96 4.74 -10.76
N LYS A 83 -10.67 4.79 -9.64
CA LYS A 83 -11.53 5.92 -9.26
C LYS A 83 -10.77 7.26 -9.30
N TYR A 84 -9.52 7.26 -8.85
CA TYR A 84 -8.67 8.45 -8.80
C TYR A 84 -7.66 8.54 -9.96
N LYS A 85 -7.93 7.82 -11.07
CA LYS A 85 -7.13 7.87 -12.29
C LYS A 85 -5.68 7.40 -12.10
N ILE A 86 -5.47 6.47 -11.19
CA ILE A 86 -4.20 5.76 -11.01
C ILE A 86 -4.40 4.35 -11.58
N GLU A 87 -3.74 4.03 -12.68
CA GLU A 87 -3.83 2.69 -13.26
C GLU A 87 -2.79 1.77 -12.62
N PRO A 88 -3.20 0.62 -12.03
CA PRO A 88 -2.26 -0.36 -11.50
C PRO A 88 -1.34 -0.90 -12.60
N LYS A 89 -0.03 -0.88 -12.40
CA LYS A 89 0.96 -1.30 -13.40
C LYS A 89 1.91 -2.39 -12.91
N ARG A 90 2.10 -2.51 -11.61
CA ARG A 90 2.98 -3.51 -11.04
C ARG A 90 2.47 -3.94 -9.67
N MET A 91 2.52 -5.24 -9.40
CA MET A 91 2.23 -5.76 -8.08
C MET A 91 3.13 -6.93 -7.73
N ARG A 92 3.35 -7.13 -6.46
CA ARG A 92 4.09 -8.24 -5.90
C ARG A 92 3.40 -8.72 -4.63
N LEU A 93 3.25 -10.02 -4.48
CA LEU A 93 2.75 -10.64 -3.26
C LEU A 93 3.92 -11.09 -2.40
N VAL A 94 3.85 -10.80 -1.11
CA VAL A 94 4.84 -11.20 -0.12
C VAL A 94 4.25 -12.29 0.76
N TYR A 95 4.99 -13.38 0.87
CA TYR A 95 4.64 -14.56 1.64
C TYR A 95 5.58 -14.68 2.83
N PRO A 96 5.06 -14.94 4.04
CA PRO A 96 5.97 -15.20 5.17
C PRO A 96 6.82 -16.43 4.90
N ARG A 97 6.23 -17.50 4.33
CA ARG A 97 6.86 -18.77 4.01
C ARG A 97 6.24 -19.41 2.78
N ILE A 98 6.95 -20.34 2.18
CA ILE A 98 6.49 -21.04 0.96
C ILE A 98 5.18 -21.82 1.15
N ASN A 99 4.88 -22.26 2.37
CA ASN A 99 3.67 -23.01 2.72
C ASN A 99 2.60 -22.16 3.42
N ARG A 100 2.67 -20.87 3.28
CA ARG A 100 1.70 -19.91 3.84
C ARG A 100 1.11 -19.04 2.76
N GLU A 101 -0.08 -18.50 3.01
CA GLU A 101 -0.69 -17.51 2.14
C GLU A 101 0.07 -16.17 2.19
N ALA A 102 -0.05 -15.40 1.13
CA ALA A 102 0.48 -14.04 1.10
C ALA A 102 -0.18 -13.19 2.19
N ASN A 103 0.61 -12.43 2.91
CA ASN A 103 0.14 -11.53 3.96
C ASN A 103 0.42 -10.05 3.68
N VAL A 104 1.22 -9.75 2.66
CA VAL A 104 1.50 -8.38 2.22
C VAL A 104 1.35 -8.29 0.70
N LEU A 105 0.75 -7.19 0.26
CA LEU A 105 0.66 -6.75 -1.12
C LEU A 105 1.50 -5.50 -1.31
N LEU A 106 2.37 -5.52 -2.31
CA LEU A 106 3.04 -4.35 -2.86
C LEU A 106 2.37 -4.02 -4.18
N ILE A 107 1.90 -2.80 -4.36
CA ILE A 107 1.23 -2.37 -5.57
C ILE A 107 1.69 -0.98 -5.98
N GLU A 108 1.94 -0.81 -7.28
CA GLU A 108 2.31 0.46 -7.89
C GLU A 108 1.39 0.76 -9.06
N GLY A 109 0.95 2.00 -9.15
CA GLY A 109 0.16 2.50 -10.28
C GLY A 109 0.73 3.80 -10.84
N ILE A 110 0.28 4.16 -12.03
CA ILE A 110 0.68 5.37 -12.73
C ILE A 110 -0.52 6.28 -12.89
N LYS A 111 -0.39 7.53 -12.45
CA LYS A 111 -1.44 8.52 -12.63
C LYS A 111 -1.64 8.83 -14.11
N GLY A 112 -2.89 8.68 -14.57
CA GLY A 112 -3.26 8.85 -15.97
C GLY A 112 -2.69 7.78 -16.90
N GLY A 113 -2.21 6.65 -16.36
CA GLY A 113 -1.73 5.52 -17.16
C GLY A 113 -2.84 4.89 -17.99
N ASN A 114 -2.48 4.36 -19.16
CA ASN A 114 -3.40 3.61 -20.01
C ASN A 114 -3.80 2.29 -19.34
N PRO A 115 -5.05 1.84 -19.47
CA PRO A 115 -5.49 0.55 -18.94
C PRO A 115 -4.67 -0.63 -19.48
N GLY A 116 -4.53 -1.65 -18.65
CA GLY A 116 -3.87 -2.91 -19.04
C GLY A 116 -2.37 -2.95 -18.73
N ASN A 117 -1.75 -4.07 -19.16
CA ASN A 117 -0.32 -4.36 -18.97
C ASN A 117 0.15 -4.38 -17.51
N LEU A 118 -0.71 -4.85 -16.59
CA LEU A 118 -0.31 -5.10 -15.20
C LEU A 118 0.75 -6.21 -15.16
N ARG A 119 1.91 -5.92 -14.56
CA ARG A 119 2.94 -6.91 -14.26
C ARG A 119 2.73 -7.45 -12.85
N ILE A 120 2.62 -8.77 -12.76
CA ILE A 120 2.64 -9.49 -11.48
C ILE A 120 4.04 -10.09 -11.35
N GLU A 121 4.82 -9.56 -10.41
CA GLU A 121 6.20 -9.99 -10.20
C GLU A 121 6.26 -11.32 -9.46
N ASN A 122 7.42 -11.98 -9.52
CA ASN A 122 7.66 -13.19 -8.76
C ASN A 122 7.38 -12.96 -7.27
N PRO A 123 6.81 -13.95 -6.56
CA PRO A 123 6.53 -13.81 -5.15
C PRO A 123 7.81 -13.55 -4.34
N LEU A 124 7.69 -12.77 -3.27
CA LEU A 124 8.75 -12.55 -2.31
C LEU A 124 8.49 -13.40 -1.07
N PHE A 125 9.43 -14.27 -0.72
CA PHE A 125 9.37 -15.05 0.52
C PHE A 125 10.23 -14.40 1.58
N VAL A 126 9.66 -14.19 2.78
CA VAL A 126 10.37 -13.52 3.89
C VAL A 126 11.42 -14.45 4.50
N TYR A 127 11.03 -15.70 4.78
CA TYR A 127 11.92 -16.71 5.37
C TYR A 127 12.38 -17.72 4.34
N GLU A 128 13.58 -18.30 4.54
CA GLU A 128 14.24 -19.23 3.60
C GLU A 128 13.42 -20.46 3.26
N ASN A 129 12.71 -21.03 4.26
CA ASN A 129 11.93 -22.24 4.12
C ASN A 129 10.78 -22.32 5.12
N GLU A 130 10.12 -23.47 5.16
CA GLU A 130 8.91 -23.68 5.97
C GLU A 130 9.13 -23.54 7.49
N LYS A 131 10.34 -23.78 7.98
CA LYS A 131 10.65 -23.85 9.41
C LYS A 131 11.75 -22.89 9.86
N SER A 132 12.53 -22.35 8.92
CA SER A 132 13.64 -21.45 9.24
C SER A 132 13.15 -20.16 9.91
N LEU A 133 13.94 -19.65 10.85
CA LEU A 133 13.81 -18.30 11.39
C LEU A 133 14.71 -17.29 10.67
N ASN A 134 15.54 -17.76 9.73
CA ASN A 134 16.40 -16.91 8.92
C ASN A 134 15.63 -16.28 7.77
N TYR A 135 15.91 -15.04 7.48
CA TYR A 135 15.38 -14.36 6.31
C TYR A 135 15.94 -14.98 5.02
N SER A 136 15.13 -14.93 3.97
CA SER A 136 15.58 -15.31 2.62
C SER A 136 16.70 -14.40 2.15
N GLN A 137 17.53 -14.91 1.21
CA GLN A 137 18.64 -14.11 0.66
C GLN A 137 18.13 -12.81 0.02
N GLU A 138 17.00 -12.83 -0.67
CA GLU A 138 16.43 -11.64 -1.29
C GLU A 138 16.05 -10.56 -0.24
N ILE A 139 15.48 -10.97 0.90
CA ILE A 139 15.19 -10.02 2.00
C ILE A 139 16.49 -9.45 2.58
N LEU A 140 17.51 -10.29 2.78
CA LEU A 140 18.82 -9.82 3.27
C LEU A 140 19.46 -8.82 2.30
N ASP A 141 19.39 -9.09 1.00
CA ASP A 141 19.92 -8.20 -0.03
C ASP A 141 19.18 -6.85 -0.05
N LEU A 142 17.86 -6.86 0.11
CA LEU A 142 17.05 -5.65 0.20
C LEU A 142 17.40 -4.80 1.43
N PHE A 143 17.68 -5.44 2.57
CA PHE A 143 18.13 -4.72 3.78
C PHE A 143 19.57 -4.22 3.69
N MET A 144 20.43 -4.88 2.94
CA MET A 144 21.83 -4.48 2.75
C MET A 144 22.00 -3.34 1.73
N LEU A 145 21.10 -3.23 0.76
CA LEU A 145 21.12 -2.12 -0.21
C LEU A 145 20.98 -0.73 0.44
N GLY A 146 20.53 -0.67 1.71
CA GLY A 146 20.53 0.54 2.53
C GLY A 146 21.84 0.82 3.27
N LYS A 147 22.83 -0.07 3.21
CA LYS A 147 24.15 0.07 3.83
C LYS A 147 25.22 0.27 2.76
N LYS A 148 25.07 1.28 1.92
CA LYS A 148 26.24 1.82 1.23
C LYS A 148 26.91 2.80 2.19
N GLU A 149 28.06 2.39 2.68
CA GLU A 149 29.03 3.25 3.32
C GLU A 149 29.38 4.46 2.43
#